data_657b48ba6bc376a211d2aadbc17171f9
#
_entry.id   657b48ba6bc376a211d2aadbc17171f9
#
_cell.length_a   1.000
_cell.length_b   1.000
_cell.length_c   1.000
_cell.angle_alpha   90.00
_cell.angle_beta   90.00
_cell.angle_gamma   90.00
#
_symmetry.space_group_name_H-M   'P 1'
#
loop_
_entity.id
_entity.type
_entity.pdbx_description
1 polymer ?
#
loop_
_entity_poly.entity_id
_entity_poly.type
_entity_poly.pdbx_seq_one_letter_code
_entity_poly.pdbx_strand_id
1 'polypeptide(L)'
;GRQPVSMTDPADLTVTIVDGYVDEPAHFGVPPYVSTYPRFTAGALVDAGVPAGSITYHTIDELRDERRKWADVADADLMIYLGGMTVPGKYVGGTPAEPDEVRELAWTADGTTLMGGPVRFGVGEENAGAQEMERKDLDYDFVAKGDVEAAAHDLVESGLEGFGDRMRDNEDLDRWAAKGAFVVEDHPNHPDYLIAELETSRGCAYRCSFCTEPLYGDPGFRSAESVVREVEALYERGVRHFRLGRQADILAFGGDGEAPNPDALRRLYAGIRAVAPDLETLHLDNMNPVTVVDYPEKS
;
A
#
# COMPACT_ATOMS: atom_id res chain seq x y z
N GLY A 1 -12.05 2.11 27.71
CA GLY A 1 -12.37 1.84 26.33
C GLY A 1 -13.19 3.00 25.80
N ARG A 2 -12.71 3.64 24.74
CA ARG A 2 -13.50 4.59 23.97
C ARG A 2 -14.72 3.84 23.40
N GLN A 3 -15.89 4.44 23.37
CA GLN A 3 -16.98 3.88 22.60
C GLN A 3 -16.70 4.22 21.12
N PRO A 4 -16.71 3.22 20.22
CA PRO A 4 -16.55 3.51 18.81
C PRO A 4 -17.64 4.49 18.38
N VAL A 5 -17.22 5.57 17.75
CA VAL A 5 -18.13 6.61 17.25
C VAL A 5 -19.01 5.95 16.17
N SER A 6 -20.32 6.16 16.27
CA SER A 6 -21.23 5.80 15.16
C SER A 6 -20.71 6.51 13.93
N MET A 7 -20.30 5.76 12.89
CA MET A 7 -19.80 6.36 11.65
C MET A 7 -20.89 7.27 11.10
N THR A 8 -20.55 8.53 10.91
CA THR A 8 -21.39 9.54 10.22
C THR A 8 -21.53 9.17 8.75
N ASP A 9 -22.35 9.91 8.01
CA ASP A 9 -22.42 9.74 6.54
C ASP A 9 -21.00 9.82 5.96
N PRO A 10 -20.57 8.88 5.11
CA PRO A 10 -19.26 8.90 4.47
C PRO A 10 -18.87 10.24 3.84
N ALA A 11 -19.88 10.98 3.34
CA ALA A 11 -19.68 12.31 2.74
C ALA A 11 -19.21 13.38 3.73
N ASP A 12 -19.44 13.19 5.02
CA ASP A 12 -19.08 14.13 6.09
C ASP A 12 -17.84 13.69 6.88
N LEU A 13 -17.27 12.50 6.57
CA LEU A 13 -16.11 11.98 7.28
C LEU A 13 -14.83 12.74 6.91
N THR A 14 -14.02 13.02 7.94
CA THR A 14 -12.61 13.41 7.80
C THR A 14 -11.72 12.23 8.13
N VAL A 15 -10.76 11.95 7.25
CA VAL A 15 -9.87 10.80 7.40
C VAL A 15 -8.41 11.24 7.34
N THR A 16 -7.59 10.76 8.26
CA THR A 16 -6.14 10.92 8.19
C THR A 16 -5.46 9.57 8.05
N ILE A 17 -4.68 9.43 6.98
CA ILE A 17 -3.83 8.26 6.73
C ILE A 17 -2.41 8.59 7.17
N VAL A 18 -1.87 7.82 8.11
CA VAL A 18 -0.48 7.93 8.55
C VAL A 18 0.32 6.76 8.03
N ASP A 19 1.32 7.06 7.20
CA ASP A 19 2.23 6.09 6.61
C ASP A 19 3.46 5.91 7.51
N GLY A 20 3.49 4.82 8.25
CA GLY A 20 4.64 4.41 9.06
C GLY A 20 5.73 3.70 8.26
N TYR A 21 5.59 3.74 6.94
CA TYR A 21 6.35 3.06 5.91
C TYR A 21 6.15 1.54 5.90
N VAL A 22 5.65 1.09 4.77
CA VAL A 22 5.47 -0.33 4.49
C VAL A 22 6.57 -0.78 3.55
N ASP A 23 7.49 -1.57 4.07
CA ASP A 23 8.59 -2.14 3.30
C ASP A 23 8.55 -3.68 3.42
N GLU A 24 8.59 -4.35 2.29
CA GLU A 24 8.54 -5.80 2.17
C GLU A 24 9.59 -6.25 1.15
N PRO A 25 10.07 -7.52 1.17
CA PRO A 25 11.09 -7.98 0.23
C PRO A 25 10.78 -7.75 -1.25
N ALA A 26 9.49 -7.77 -1.62
CA ALA A 26 9.04 -7.54 -3.00
C ALA A 26 8.39 -6.16 -3.21
N HIS A 27 8.38 -5.28 -2.20
CA HIS A 27 7.60 -4.05 -2.24
C HIS A 27 8.21 -2.97 -1.35
N PHE A 28 8.50 -1.79 -1.92
CA PHE A 28 9.15 -0.70 -1.22
C PHE A 28 8.20 0.45 -0.90
N GLY A 29 8.31 0.95 0.32
CA GLY A 29 7.49 2.05 0.80
C GLY A 29 8.24 3.09 1.62
N VAL A 30 9.54 2.92 1.83
CA VAL A 30 10.37 3.94 2.49
C VAL A 30 10.88 4.93 1.44
N PRO A 31 10.78 6.26 1.66
CA PRO A 31 11.23 7.26 0.70
C PRO A 31 12.63 6.97 0.13
N PRO A 32 12.87 7.20 -1.15
CA PRO A 32 12.03 7.93 -2.12
C PRO A 32 10.87 7.13 -2.75
N TYR A 33 10.53 5.97 -2.21
CA TYR A 33 9.41 5.17 -2.68
C TYR A 33 8.13 5.53 -1.90
N VAL A 34 6.99 5.50 -2.58
CA VAL A 34 5.67 5.47 -1.97
C VAL A 34 5.01 4.14 -2.30
N SER A 35 4.60 3.40 -1.27
CA SER A 35 3.96 2.10 -1.44
C SER A 35 2.55 2.22 -2.03
N THR A 36 1.96 1.09 -2.39
CA THR A 36 0.57 1.04 -2.86
C THR A 36 -0.43 1.22 -1.72
N TYR A 37 -0.05 0.90 -0.47
CA TYR A 37 -0.96 0.88 0.67
C TYR A 37 -1.69 2.20 0.93
N PRO A 38 -1.02 3.36 1.04
CA PRO A 38 -1.73 4.62 1.26
C PRO A 38 -2.65 4.98 0.09
N ARG A 39 -2.22 4.73 -1.14
CA ARG A 39 -3.01 5.03 -2.33
C ARG A 39 -4.24 4.12 -2.46
N PHE A 40 -4.06 2.81 -2.26
CA PHE A 40 -5.19 1.87 -2.32
C PHE A 40 -6.17 2.10 -1.17
N THR A 41 -5.69 2.42 0.02
CA THR A 41 -6.55 2.80 1.16
C THR A 41 -7.35 4.06 0.86
N ALA A 42 -6.71 5.12 0.35
CA ALA A 42 -7.41 6.33 -0.03
C ALA A 42 -8.43 6.10 -1.16
N GLY A 43 -8.06 5.29 -2.16
CA GLY A 43 -8.98 4.92 -3.24
C GLY A 43 -10.19 4.12 -2.77
N ALA A 44 -10.00 3.22 -1.82
CA ALA A 44 -11.06 2.46 -1.16
C ALA A 44 -12.01 3.36 -0.38
N LEU A 45 -11.47 4.34 0.37
CA LEU A 45 -12.27 5.34 1.08
C LEU A 45 -13.10 6.20 0.12
N VAL A 46 -12.51 6.66 -0.99
CA VAL A 46 -13.25 7.40 -2.02
C VAL A 46 -14.34 6.54 -2.65
N ASP A 47 -14.07 5.26 -2.89
CA ASP A 47 -15.08 4.30 -3.41
C ASP A 47 -16.25 4.11 -2.43
N ALA A 48 -15.96 4.11 -1.13
CA ALA A 48 -16.95 4.04 -0.05
C ALA A 48 -17.71 5.37 0.20
N GLY A 49 -17.37 6.44 -0.53
CA GLY A 49 -18.11 7.71 -0.49
C GLY A 49 -17.43 8.85 0.26
N VAL A 50 -16.22 8.66 0.79
CA VAL A 50 -15.47 9.76 1.43
C VAL A 50 -14.93 10.70 0.35
N PRO A 51 -15.18 12.03 0.43
CA PRO A 51 -14.61 12.97 -0.52
C PRO A 51 -13.07 12.95 -0.46
N ALA A 52 -12.41 12.96 -1.62
CA ALA A 52 -10.94 12.98 -1.68
C ALA A 52 -10.35 14.17 -0.90
N GLY A 53 -10.99 15.35 -0.92
CA GLY A 53 -10.57 16.52 -0.17
C GLY A 53 -10.75 16.44 1.35
N SER A 54 -11.39 15.37 1.86
CA SER A 54 -11.54 15.07 3.29
C SER A 54 -10.55 14.00 3.76
N ILE A 55 -9.66 13.55 2.87
CA ILE A 55 -8.62 12.57 3.19
C ILE A 55 -7.27 13.28 3.20
N THR A 56 -6.60 13.25 4.34
CA THR A 56 -5.25 13.80 4.53
C THR A 56 -4.26 12.64 4.63
N TYR A 57 -3.09 12.81 4.03
CA TYR A 57 -2.00 11.85 4.11
C TYR A 57 -0.77 12.46 4.73
N HIS A 58 -0.15 11.77 5.68
CA HIS A 58 1.12 12.15 6.27
C HIS A 58 2.06 10.94 6.36
N THR A 59 3.34 11.17 6.10
CA THR A 59 4.37 10.23 6.50
C THR A 59 4.72 10.41 7.97
N ILE A 60 5.24 9.36 8.60
CA ILE A 60 5.67 9.45 10.01
C ILE A 60 6.80 10.48 10.19
N ASP A 61 7.69 10.64 9.22
CA ASP A 61 8.75 11.64 9.29
C ASP A 61 8.20 13.07 9.25
N GLU A 62 7.15 13.33 8.47
CA GLU A 62 6.49 14.65 8.51
C GLU A 62 5.90 14.96 9.87
N LEU A 63 5.29 13.97 10.54
CA LEU A 63 4.76 14.15 11.88
C LEU A 63 5.87 14.40 12.92
N ARG A 64 7.06 13.82 12.72
CA ARG A 64 8.24 14.11 13.55
C ARG A 64 8.73 15.54 13.37
N ASP A 65 8.75 16.01 12.14
CA ASP A 65 9.30 17.31 11.79
C ASP A 65 8.30 18.46 12.02
N GLU A 66 7.01 18.22 11.82
CA GLU A 66 5.98 19.25 11.84
C GLU A 66 4.87 18.93 12.87
N ARG A 67 5.09 19.29 14.14
CA ARG A 67 4.10 19.08 15.22
C ARG A 67 2.71 19.62 14.94
N ARG A 68 2.56 20.65 14.09
CA ARG A 68 1.24 21.19 13.70
C ARG A 68 0.38 20.17 12.95
N LYS A 69 1.00 19.23 12.20
CA LYS A 69 0.29 18.17 11.46
C LYS A 69 -0.36 17.14 12.35
N TRP A 70 0.04 17.08 13.62
CA TRP A 70 -0.65 16.24 14.61
C TRP A 70 -2.09 16.67 14.89
N ALA A 71 -2.47 17.91 14.53
CA ALA A 71 -3.86 18.34 14.60
C ALA A 71 -4.74 17.53 13.63
N ASP A 72 -4.23 17.20 12.44
CA ASP A 72 -4.97 16.38 11.47
C ASP A 72 -5.20 14.95 12.01
N VAL A 73 -4.24 14.43 12.80
CA VAL A 73 -4.39 13.12 13.49
C VAL A 73 -5.42 13.22 14.62
N ALA A 74 -5.37 14.30 15.40
CA ALA A 74 -6.27 14.48 16.55
C ALA A 74 -7.72 14.70 16.11
N ASP A 75 -7.93 15.54 15.10
CA ASP A 75 -9.25 16.01 14.68
C ASP A 75 -9.96 15.05 13.69
N ALA A 76 -9.27 14.02 13.18
CA ALA A 76 -9.87 13.08 12.23
C ALA A 76 -10.99 12.22 12.87
N ASP A 77 -12.09 12.03 12.16
CA ASP A 77 -13.14 11.07 12.54
C ASP A 77 -12.63 9.62 12.43
N LEU A 78 -11.73 9.37 11.47
CA LEU A 78 -11.06 8.09 11.27
C LEU A 78 -9.56 8.31 11.02
N MET A 79 -8.73 7.81 11.91
CA MET A 79 -7.28 7.76 11.71
C MET A 79 -6.87 6.35 11.32
N ILE A 80 -6.15 6.22 10.20
CA ILE A 80 -5.66 4.94 9.68
C ILE A 80 -4.13 4.95 9.71
N TYR A 81 -3.56 4.05 10.51
CA TYR A 81 -2.12 3.82 10.53
C TYR A 81 -1.75 2.64 9.63
N LEU A 82 -0.82 2.88 8.74
CA LEU A 82 -0.24 1.87 7.85
C LEU A 82 1.13 1.46 8.38
N GLY A 83 1.22 0.23 8.86
CA GLY A 83 2.46 -0.33 9.38
C GLY A 83 2.92 -1.53 8.55
N GLY A 84 4.23 -1.60 8.34
CA GLY A 84 4.86 -2.68 7.61
C GLY A 84 5.86 -3.46 8.43
N MET A 85 6.31 -4.56 7.87
CA MET A 85 7.56 -5.17 8.27
C MET A 85 8.68 -4.29 7.73
N THR A 86 9.63 -3.97 8.59
CA THR A 86 10.84 -3.30 8.15
C THR A 86 11.89 -4.35 7.83
N VAL A 87 12.40 -4.33 6.61
CA VAL A 87 13.56 -5.13 6.27
C VAL A 87 14.76 -4.55 7.02
N PRO A 88 15.55 -5.34 7.76
CA PRO A 88 16.72 -4.82 8.46
C PRO A 88 17.67 -4.14 7.48
N GLY A 89 17.94 -2.87 7.69
CA GLY A 89 18.83 -2.09 6.82
C GLY A 89 18.90 -0.63 7.24
N LYS A 90 19.75 0.12 6.54
CA LYS A 90 19.78 1.58 6.67
C LYS A 90 18.93 2.17 5.57
N TYR A 91 17.86 2.84 5.95
CA TYR A 91 17.04 3.63 5.04
C TYR A 91 17.69 5.00 4.85
N VAL A 92 17.74 5.46 3.60
CA VAL A 92 18.37 6.75 3.26
C VAL A 92 17.33 7.87 3.22
N GLY A 93 16.12 7.55 2.84
CA GLY A 93 15.06 8.53 2.58
C GLY A 93 14.04 8.73 3.71
N GLY A 94 14.09 7.91 4.76
CA GLY A 94 13.14 8.00 5.86
C GLY A 94 13.42 6.98 6.95
N THR A 95 12.70 7.08 8.08
CA THR A 95 12.82 6.13 9.19
C THR A 95 11.46 5.55 9.55
N PRO A 96 11.26 4.23 9.46
CA PRO A 96 10.00 3.59 9.84
C PRO A 96 9.54 3.96 11.24
N ALA A 97 8.22 3.95 11.44
CA ALA A 97 7.62 4.27 12.73
C ALA A 97 8.05 3.29 13.83
N GLU A 98 8.40 3.84 14.97
CA GLU A 98 8.75 3.08 16.16
C GLU A 98 7.51 2.73 17.00
N PRO A 99 7.54 1.66 17.82
CA PRO A 99 6.39 1.23 18.61
C PRO A 99 5.76 2.32 19.49
N ASP A 100 6.59 3.20 20.05
CA ASP A 100 6.09 4.29 20.90
C ASP A 100 5.36 5.36 20.09
N GLU A 101 5.81 5.65 18.89
CA GLU A 101 5.13 6.57 17.95
C GLU A 101 3.78 5.99 17.49
N VAL A 102 3.72 4.69 17.22
CA VAL A 102 2.48 4.01 16.86
C VAL A 102 1.45 4.10 17.97
N ARG A 103 1.87 3.98 19.24
CA ARG A 103 0.99 4.21 20.40
C ARG A 103 0.60 5.68 20.55
N GLU A 104 1.53 6.62 20.35
CA GLU A 104 1.25 8.06 20.44
C GLU A 104 0.18 8.47 19.44
N LEU A 105 0.21 7.92 18.22
CA LEU A 105 -0.84 8.13 17.21
C LEU A 105 -2.22 7.69 17.70
N ALA A 106 -2.33 6.48 18.24
CA ALA A 106 -3.59 5.97 18.76
C ALA A 106 -4.13 6.81 19.93
N TRP A 107 -3.26 7.33 20.80
CA TRP A 107 -3.66 8.16 21.94
C TRP A 107 -4.01 9.59 21.54
N THR A 108 -3.41 10.10 20.46
CA THR A 108 -3.64 11.45 19.98
C THR A 108 -4.98 11.56 19.23
N ALA A 109 -5.36 10.54 18.46
CA ALA A 109 -6.59 10.56 17.71
C ALA A 109 -7.82 10.60 18.63
N ASP A 110 -8.71 11.59 18.44
CA ASP A 110 -9.98 11.69 19.18
C ASP A 110 -11.07 10.80 18.56
N GLY A 111 -10.99 10.53 17.24
CA GLY A 111 -11.90 9.68 16.48
C GLY A 111 -11.56 8.19 16.55
N THR A 112 -12.14 7.45 15.63
CA THR A 112 -11.92 6.00 15.46
C THR A 112 -10.51 5.74 14.92
N THR A 113 -9.85 4.68 15.40
CA THR A 113 -8.50 4.31 14.97
C THR A 113 -8.47 2.93 14.34
N LEU A 114 -7.89 2.85 13.15
CA LEU A 114 -7.66 1.60 12.40
C LEU A 114 -6.16 1.41 12.15
N MET A 115 -5.64 0.25 12.47
CA MET A 115 -4.28 -0.14 12.13
C MET A 115 -4.30 -1.29 11.13
N GLY A 116 -3.40 -1.26 10.14
CA GLY A 116 -3.25 -2.36 9.20
C GLY A 116 -2.00 -2.29 8.36
N GLY A 117 -1.91 -3.17 7.39
CA GLY A 117 -0.75 -3.38 6.55
C GLY A 117 -0.05 -4.70 6.85
N PRO A 118 1.17 -4.94 6.34
CA PRO A 118 1.91 -6.20 6.55
C PRO A 118 2.21 -6.52 8.01
N VAL A 119 2.13 -5.56 8.90
CA VAL A 119 2.21 -5.76 10.36
C VAL A 119 1.25 -6.86 10.86
N ARG A 120 0.18 -7.14 10.11
CA ARG A 120 -0.76 -8.24 10.40
C ARG A 120 -0.14 -9.63 10.42
N PHE A 121 0.94 -9.84 9.68
CA PHE A 121 1.65 -11.13 9.63
C PHE A 121 2.52 -11.37 10.87
N GLY A 122 2.52 -10.44 11.78
CA GLY A 122 3.34 -10.47 12.97
C GLY A 122 4.74 -9.94 12.68
N VAL A 123 5.28 -9.30 13.68
CA VAL A 123 6.65 -8.79 13.74
C VAL A 123 7.35 -9.74 14.69
N GLY A 124 7.56 -10.98 14.33
CA GLY A 124 7.98 -12.01 15.24
C GLY A 124 9.36 -12.61 14.94
N GLU A 125 9.91 -13.31 15.91
CA GLU A 125 11.25 -13.90 15.93
C GLU A 125 11.57 -14.82 14.75
N GLU A 126 10.57 -15.34 14.04
CA GLU A 126 10.77 -16.25 12.91
C GLU A 126 11.09 -15.54 11.60
N ASN A 127 10.92 -14.21 11.53
CA ASN A 127 11.15 -13.42 10.31
C ASN A 127 12.17 -12.30 10.57
N ALA A 128 13.44 -12.66 10.61
CA ALA A 128 14.59 -11.79 10.41
C ALA A 128 14.62 -10.46 11.20
N GLY A 129 14.56 -10.52 12.54
CA GLY A 129 15.03 -9.42 13.40
C GLY A 129 14.05 -8.28 13.63
N ALA A 130 12.79 -8.44 13.32
CA ALA A 130 11.75 -7.51 13.69
C ALA A 130 11.38 -7.64 15.18
N GLN A 131 11.19 -6.51 15.87
CA GLN A 131 10.71 -6.52 17.26
C GLN A 131 9.22 -6.91 17.28
N GLU A 132 8.87 -7.84 18.15
CA GLU A 132 7.49 -8.25 18.35
C GLU A 132 6.70 -7.10 19.02
N MET A 133 5.79 -6.50 18.26
CA MET A 133 4.76 -5.64 18.84
C MET A 133 3.52 -6.50 19.10
N GLU A 134 3.19 -6.75 20.35
CA GLU A 134 1.92 -7.37 20.69
C GLU A 134 0.79 -6.39 20.35
N ARG A 135 -0.10 -6.76 19.42
CA ARG A 135 -1.22 -5.93 18.93
C ARG A 135 -2.10 -5.34 20.05
N LYS A 136 -2.25 -6.07 21.14
CA LYS A 136 -3.00 -5.62 22.35
C LYS A 136 -2.37 -4.40 23.07
N ASP A 137 -1.10 -4.11 22.77
CA ASP A 137 -0.37 -3.04 23.46
C ASP A 137 -0.42 -1.70 22.69
N LEU A 138 -1.15 -1.65 21.57
CA LEU A 138 -1.16 -0.50 20.66
C LEU A 138 -2.40 0.39 20.77
N ASP A 139 -3.40 -0.02 21.54
CA ASP A 139 -4.63 0.75 21.87
C ASP A 139 -5.45 1.24 20.65
N TYR A 140 -5.35 0.57 19.48
CA TYR A 140 -6.20 0.84 18.33
C TYR A 140 -7.60 0.22 18.51
N ASP A 141 -8.64 0.93 18.07
CA ASP A 141 -10.02 0.41 18.10
C ASP A 141 -10.17 -0.79 17.19
N PHE A 142 -9.52 -0.74 16.00
CA PHE A 142 -9.55 -1.79 15.00
C PHE A 142 -8.16 -2.14 14.51
N VAL A 143 -7.92 -3.43 14.33
CA VAL A 143 -6.71 -3.97 13.69
C VAL A 143 -7.14 -4.87 12.55
N ALA A 144 -6.83 -4.45 11.31
CA ALA A 144 -7.13 -5.24 10.13
C ALA A 144 -6.27 -6.52 10.11
N LYS A 145 -6.91 -7.68 10.10
CA LYS A 145 -6.25 -8.96 9.87
C LYS A 145 -6.25 -9.34 8.40
N GLY A 146 -7.21 -8.80 7.64
CA GLY A 146 -7.24 -8.80 6.19
C GLY A 146 -6.44 -7.64 5.58
N ASP A 147 -6.79 -7.22 4.38
CA ASP A 147 -6.20 -6.05 3.75
C ASP A 147 -6.75 -4.77 4.35
N VAL A 148 -5.87 -3.85 4.73
CA VAL A 148 -6.27 -2.60 5.41
C VAL A 148 -7.17 -1.74 4.54
N GLU A 149 -6.92 -1.70 3.23
CA GLU A 149 -7.75 -0.98 2.27
C GLU A 149 -9.16 -1.56 2.18
N ALA A 150 -9.30 -2.89 2.24
CA ALA A 150 -10.61 -3.55 2.29
C ALA A 150 -11.30 -3.31 3.64
N ALA A 151 -10.56 -3.39 4.74
CA ALA A 151 -11.09 -3.10 6.07
C ALA A 151 -11.56 -1.64 6.20
N ALA A 152 -10.81 -0.68 5.65
CA ALA A 152 -11.20 0.74 5.63
C ALA A 152 -12.47 0.97 4.79
N HIS A 153 -12.54 0.38 3.59
CA HIS A 153 -13.74 0.44 2.75
C HIS A 153 -14.97 -0.08 3.49
N ASP A 154 -14.89 -1.30 4.01
CA ASP A 154 -16.01 -1.99 4.62
C ASP A 154 -16.45 -1.30 5.92
N LEU A 155 -15.51 -0.76 6.70
CA LEU A 155 -15.78 0.02 7.90
C LEU A 155 -16.57 1.30 7.59
N VAL A 156 -16.21 2.00 6.51
CA VAL A 156 -16.88 3.24 6.09
C VAL A 156 -18.24 2.94 5.45
N GLU A 157 -18.33 1.94 4.57
CA GLU A 157 -19.54 1.62 3.84
C GLU A 157 -20.63 1.00 4.74
N SER A 158 -20.25 0.11 5.65
CA SER A 158 -21.17 -0.73 6.43
C SER A 158 -21.04 -0.54 7.95
N GLY A 159 -20.18 0.37 8.39
CA GLY A 159 -19.93 0.60 9.82
C GLY A 159 -19.31 -0.60 10.51
N LEU A 160 -19.48 -0.69 11.83
CA LEU A 160 -18.89 -1.74 12.66
C LEU A 160 -19.34 -3.16 12.27
N GLU A 161 -20.52 -3.30 11.72
CA GLU A 161 -21.07 -4.59 11.28
C GLU A 161 -20.38 -5.12 10.01
N GLY A 162 -19.84 -4.20 9.19
CA GLY A 162 -19.10 -4.54 7.97
C GLY A 162 -17.62 -4.80 8.18
N PHE A 163 -17.07 -4.40 9.32
CA PHE A 163 -15.64 -4.59 9.60
C PHE A 163 -15.29 -6.08 9.70
N GLY A 164 -14.34 -6.51 8.88
CA GLY A 164 -13.94 -7.90 8.79
C GLY A 164 -12.51 -8.10 8.31
N ASP A 165 -12.15 -9.36 8.15
CA ASP A 165 -10.81 -9.81 7.77
C ASP A 165 -10.70 -10.08 6.25
N ARG A 166 -11.46 -9.34 5.44
CA ARG A 166 -11.52 -9.55 3.99
C ARG A 166 -10.18 -9.25 3.32
N MET A 167 -9.82 -10.11 2.39
CA MET A 167 -8.75 -9.84 1.43
C MET A 167 -9.35 -9.17 0.20
N ARG A 168 -8.72 -8.11 -0.29
CA ARG A 168 -9.12 -7.48 -1.56
C ARG A 168 -8.83 -8.41 -2.75
N ASP A 169 -9.57 -8.25 -3.79
CA ASP A 169 -9.34 -8.90 -5.07
C ASP A 169 -8.90 -7.88 -6.16
N ASN A 170 -8.78 -8.35 -7.39
CA ASN A 170 -8.40 -7.49 -8.51
C ASN A 170 -9.53 -6.55 -8.96
N GLU A 171 -10.80 -6.89 -8.73
CA GLU A 171 -11.94 -6.01 -9.02
C GLU A 171 -11.95 -4.81 -8.06
N ASP A 172 -11.59 -5.03 -6.79
CA ASP A 172 -11.36 -3.96 -5.83
C ASP A 172 -10.28 -2.99 -6.33
N LEU A 173 -9.13 -3.52 -6.77
CA LEU A 173 -8.05 -2.69 -7.29
C LEU A 173 -8.41 -1.94 -8.56
N ASP A 174 -9.23 -2.54 -9.42
CA ASP A 174 -9.73 -1.88 -10.63
C ASP A 174 -10.56 -0.64 -10.31
N ARG A 175 -11.23 -0.63 -9.14
CA ARG A 175 -11.98 0.52 -8.65
C ARG A 175 -11.12 1.52 -7.88
N TRP A 176 -10.16 1.04 -7.06
CA TRP A 176 -9.48 1.86 -6.05
C TRP A 176 -8.17 2.47 -6.51
N ALA A 177 -7.35 1.73 -7.26
CA ALA A 177 -5.96 2.10 -7.50
C ALA A 177 -5.80 3.50 -8.14
N ALA A 178 -6.58 3.79 -9.18
CA ALA A 178 -6.55 5.11 -9.83
C ALA A 178 -7.21 6.21 -8.98
N LYS A 179 -8.27 5.88 -8.21
CA LYS A 179 -8.98 6.84 -7.36
C LYS A 179 -8.09 7.41 -6.25
N GLY A 180 -7.18 6.59 -5.71
CA GLY A 180 -6.28 6.98 -4.64
C GLY A 180 -4.98 7.65 -5.10
N ALA A 181 -4.80 7.88 -6.39
CA ALA A 181 -3.57 8.46 -6.93
C ALA A 181 -3.24 9.86 -6.38
N PHE A 182 -4.24 10.62 -5.93
CA PHE A 182 -4.06 11.97 -5.40
C PHE A 182 -3.15 12.02 -4.16
N VAL A 183 -3.04 10.94 -3.41
CA VAL A 183 -2.20 10.86 -2.21
C VAL A 183 -0.74 11.21 -2.46
N VAL A 184 -0.25 10.98 -3.69
CA VAL A 184 1.16 11.30 -4.01
C VAL A 184 1.45 12.81 -3.94
N GLU A 185 0.44 13.66 -4.14
CA GLU A 185 0.58 15.12 -4.09
C GLU A 185 0.90 15.62 -2.68
N ASP A 186 0.50 14.88 -1.65
CA ASP A 186 0.78 15.18 -0.24
C ASP A 186 2.12 14.59 0.23
N HIS A 187 2.78 13.75 -0.58
CA HIS A 187 4.04 13.14 -0.19
C HIS A 187 5.20 14.15 -0.20
N PRO A 188 6.07 14.21 0.85
CA PRO A 188 7.15 15.20 0.96
C PRO A 188 8.12 15.25 -0.23
N ASN A 189 8.31 14.13 -0.92
CA ASN A 189 9.19 14.05 -2.09
C ASN A 189 8.51 14.47 -3.40
N HIS A 190 7.18 14.71 -3.39
CA HIS A 190 6.47 15.15 -4.58
C HIS A 190 6.63 16.67 -4.77
N PRO A 191 6.82 17.18 -6.01
CA PRO A 191 6.86 16.45 -7.28
C PRO A 191 8.27 16.05 -7.75
N ASP A 192 9.30 16.23 -6.92
CA ASP A 192 10.70 16.09 -7.35
C ASP A 192 11.06 14.63 -7.68
N TYR A 193 11.56 13.88 -6.72
CA TYR A 193 11.97 12.50 -6.94
C TYR A 193 11.19 11.56 -6.03
N LEU A 194 10.05 11.11 -6.52
CA LEU A 194 9.18 10.14 -5.85
C LEU A 194 8.94 8.96 -6.78
N ILE A 195 9.28 7.76 -6.35
CA ILE A 195 9.05 6.53 -7.09
C ILE A 195 7.73 5.91 -6.60
N ALA A 196 6.71 5.88 -7.46
CA ALA A 196 5.47 5.19 -7.16
C ALA A 196 5.63 3.68 -7.39
N GLU A 197 5.42 2.92 -6.33
CA GLU A 197 5.39 1.47 -6.38
C GLU A 197 4.08 1.00 -7.04
N LEU A 198 4.18 0.11 -8.02
CA LEU A 198 3.04 -0.46 -8.72
C LEU A 198 2.97 -1.97 -8.43
N GLU A 199 1.82 -2.42 -7.99
CA GLU A 199 1.55 -3.85 -7.84
C GLU A 199 1.07 -4.41 -9.19
N THR A 200 1.78 -5.39 -9.73
CA THR A 200 1.38 -6.11 -10.94
C THR A 200 0.78 -7.47 -10.62
N SER A 201 1.21 -8.07 -9.53
CA SER A 201 0.65 -9.30 -8.98
C SER A 201 0.84 -9.35 -7.48
N ARG A 202 0.16 -10.27 -6.82
CA ARG A 202 0.31 -10.58 -5.40
C ARG A 202 0.23 -12.07 -5.20
N GLY A 203 0.99 -12.58 -4.21
CA GLY A 203 1.12 -14.00 -3.95
C GLY A 203 2.23 -14.66 -4.75
N CYS A 204 2.69 -15.81 -4.26
CA CYS A 204 3.81 -16.54 -4.86
C CYS A 204 3.73 -18.04 -4.57
N ALA A 205 3.97 -18.86 -5.58
CA ALA A 205 4.06 -20.32 -5.43
C ALA A 205 5.35 -20.77 -4.72
N TYR A 206 6.39 -19.93 -4.71
CA TYR A 206 7.65 -20.21 -4.02
C TYR A 206 7.52 -19.89 -2.53
N ARG A 207 8.25 -20.61 -1.69
CA ARG A 207 8.21 -20.49 -0.23
C ARG A 207 9.58 -20.09 0.32
N CYS A 208 10.09 -18.93 -0.13
CA CYS A 208 11.33 -18.39 0.40
C CYS A 208 11.14 -17.95 1.86
N SER A 209 12.06 -18.37 2.74
CA SER A 209 11.96 -18.14 4.19
C SER A 209 12.00 -16.66 4.61
N PHE A 210 12.45 -15.77 3.74
CA PHE A 210 12.59 -14.35 4.00
C PHE A 210 11.46 -13.49 3.35
N CYS A 211 10.56 -14.12 2.60
CA CYS A 211 9.60 -13.39 1.76
C CYS A 211 8.18 -13.51 2.30
N THR A 212 7.44 -12.41 2.27
CA THR A 212 6.04 -12.33 2.70
C THR A 212 5.05 -12.70 1.58
N GLU A 213 5.46 -12.68 0.31
CA GLU A 213 4.56 -12.95 -0.81
C GLU A 213 3.78 -14.27 -0.72
N PRO A 214 4.38 -15.40 -0.27
CA PRO A 214 3.62 -16.63 -0.10
C PRO A 214 2.46 -16.56 0.91
N LEU A 215 2.48 -15.58 1.83
CA LEU A 215 1.43 -15.37 2.82
C LEU A 215 0.14 -14.81 2.19
N TYR A 216 0.24 -14.24 0.98
CA TYR A 216 -0.90 -13.75 0.21
C TYR A 216 -1.55 -14.82 -0.67
N GLY A 217 -1.04 -16.05 -0.66
CA GLY A 217 -1.58 -17.19 -1.40
C GLY A 217 -0.95 -17.40 -2.78
N ASP A 218 -1.71 -18.03 -3.67
CA ASP A 218 -1.29 -18.28 -5.04
C ASP A 218 -1.17 -16.98 -5.85
N PRO A 219 -0.30 -16.95 -6.88
CA PRO A 219 -0.10 -15.75 -7.69
C PRO A 219 -1.38 -15.27 -8.37
N GLY A 220 -1.77 -14.03 -8.10
CA GLY A 220 -2.86 -13.35 -8.77
C GLY A 220 -2.35 -12.13 -9.53
N PHE A 221 -2.63 -12.05 -10.84
CA PHE A 221 -2.16 -10.98 -11.71
C PHE A 221 -3.27 -9.96 -11.97
N ARG A 222 -2.92 -8.67 -11.90
CA ARG A 222 -3.76 -7.59 -12.40
C ARG A 222 -3.77 -7.58 -13.92
N SER A 223 -4.82 -7.04 -14.53
CA SER A 223 -4.81 -6.80 -15.97
C SER A 223 -3.82 -5.67 -16.33
N ALA A 224 -3.28 -5.72 -17.56
CA ALA A 224 -2.42 -4.63 -18.04
C ALA A 224 -3.18 -3.30 -18.04
N GLU A 225 -4.45 -3.32 -18.41
CA GLU A 225 -5.33 -2.16 -18.44
C GLU A 225 -5.53 -1.54 -17.05
N SER A 226 -5.65 -2.37 -16.01
CA SER A 226 -5.75 -1.91 -14.63
C SER A 226 -4.50 -1.16 -14.17
N VAL A 227 -3.34 -1.73 -14.43
CA VAL A 227 -2.05 -1.09 -14.08
C VAL A 227 -1.84 0.19 -14.89
N VAL A 228 -2.18 0.18 -16.18
CA VAL A 228 -2.04 1.36 -17.06
C VAL A 228 -2.93 2.52 -16.60
N ARG A 229 -4.18 2.26 -16.18
CA ARG A 229 -5.06 3.30 -15.61
C ARG A 229 -4.47 3.92 -14.33
N GLU A 230 -3.87 3.11 -13.48
CA GLU A 230 -3.19 3.61 -12.28
C GLU A 230 -1.99 4.49 -12.64
N VAL A 231 -1.17 4.06 -13.60
CA VAL A 231 -0.02 4.85 -14.11
C VAL A 231 -0.49 6.18 -14.68
N GLU A 232 -1.55 6.18 -15.49
CA GLU A 232 -2.13 7.41 -16.07
C GLU A 232 -2.54 8.39 -14.97
N ALA A 233 -3.29 7.92 -13.97
CA ALA A 233 -3.74 8.75 -12.87
C ALA A 233 -2.57 9.34 -12.03
N LEU A 234 -1.50 8.58 -11.83
CA LEU A 234 -0.29 9.04 -11.14
C LEU A 234 0.52 10.01 -12.01
N TYR A 235 0.65 9.71 -13.30
CA TYR A 235 1.37 10.56 -14.26
C TYR A 235 0.72 11.94 -14.40
N GLU A 236 -0.61 12.00 -14.47
CA GLU A 236 -1.38 13.26 -14.48
C GLU A 236 -1.13 14.10 -13.24
N ARG A 237 -0.75 13.49 -12.11
CA ARG A 237 -0.40 14.14 -10.85
C ARG A 237 1.10 14.44 -10.70
N GLY A 238 1.87 14.33 -11.77
CA GLY A 238 3.28 14.73 -11.78
C GLY A 238 4.27 13.61 -11.49
N VAL A 239 3.84 12.38 -11.19
CA VAL A 239 4.77 11.26 -11.02
C VAL A 239 5.46 10.92 -12.33
N ARG A 240 6.78 10.78 -12.30
CA ARG A 240 7.61 10.45 -13.47
C ARG A 240 8.47 9.21 -13.25
N HIS A 241 8.49 8.69 -12.03
CA HIS A 241 9.30 7.55 -11.64
C HIS A 241 8.38 6.43 -11.12
N PHE A 242 8.47 5.28 -11.73
CA PHE A 242 7.64 4.12 -11.41
C PHE A 242 8.48 2.89 -11.17
N ARG A 243 8.04 2.02 -10.26
CA ARG A 243 8.60 0.70 -10.07
C ARG A 243 7.50 -0.34 -10.21
N LEU A 244 7.65 -1.25 -11.18
CA LEU A 244 6.85 -2.46 -11.25
C LEU A 244 7.39 -3.44 -10.22
N GLY A 245 6.85 -3.36 -9.04
CA GLY A 245 7.18 -4.18 -7.88
C GLY A 245 6.11 -5.20 -7.55
N ARG A 246 6.20 -5.74 -6.37
CA ARG A 246 5.26 -6.69 -5.79
C ARG A 246 4.88 -7.83 -6.75
N GLN A 247 5.89 -8.46 -7.32
CA GLN A 247 5.78 -9.69 -8.08
C GLN A 247 6.96 -10.60 -7.77
N ALA A 248 6.72 -11.89 -7.80
CA ALA A 248 7.79 -12.88 -7.68
C ALA A 248 8.60 -12.99 -8.99
N ASP A 249 7.96 -12.73 -10.12
CA ASP A 249 8.56 -12.83 -11.44
C ASP A 249 7.76 -11.99 -12.46
N ILE A 250 8.36 -10.92 -12.95
CA ILE A 250 7.73 -10.07 -13.96
C ILE A 250 7.48 -10.79 -15.30
N LEU A 251 8.30 -11.80 -15.62
CA LEU A 251 8.13 -12.57 -16.85
C LEU A 251 6.85 -13.42 -16.83
N ALA A 252 6.35 -13.76 -15.64
CA ALA A 252 5.10 -14.49 -15.49
C ALA A 252 3.84 -13.61 -15.62
N PHE A 253 3.99 -12.29 -15.76
CA PHE A 253 2.87 -11.35 -15.82
C PHE A 253 1.83 -11.74 -16.89
N GLY A 254 0.57 -11.84 -16.45
CA GLY A 254 -0.55 -12.20 -17.33
C GLY A 254 -0.51 -13.64 -17.88
N GLY A 255 0.35 -14.48 -17.32
CA GLY A 255 0.39 -15.91 -17.57
C GLY A 255 -0.53 -16.71 -16.65
N ASP A 256 -0.39 -18.02 -16.71
CA ASP A 256 -1.07 -18.98 -15.85
C ASP A 256 -0.30 -19.29 -14.54
N GLY A 257 0.79 -18.57 -14.31
CA GLY A 257 1.70 -18.76 -13.17
C GLY A 257 2.84 -19.73 -13.42
N GLU A 258 2.87 -20.43 -14.58
CA GLU A 258 3.92 -21.38 -14.92
C GLU A 258 4.80 -20.89 -16.08
N ALA A 259 4.22 -20.32 -17.12
CA ALA A 259 4.94 -19.91 -18.31
C ALA A 259 4.87 -18.40 -18.58
N PRO A 260 5.97 -17.79 -19.09
CA PRO A 260 5.98 -16.39 -19.49
C PRO A 260 4.92 -16.07 -20.53
N ASN A 261 4.31 -14.88 -20.41
CA ASN A 261 3.39 -14.33 -21.42
C ASN A 261 3.96 -13.05 -22.02
N PRO A 262 4.85 -13.13 -23.01
CA PRO A 262 5.49 -11.97 -23.60
C PRO A 262 4.50 -10.94 -24.20
N ASP A 263 3.35 -11.40 -24.69
CA ASP A 263 2.35 -10.51 -25.27
C ASP A 263 1.62 -9.69 -24.20
N ALA A 264 1.36 -10.27 -23.03
CA ALA A 264 0.82 -9.51 -21.90
C ALA A 264 1.82 -8.45 -21.42
N LEU A 265 3.10 -8.79 -21.33
CA LEU A 265 4.17 -7.87 -20.96
C LEU A 265 4.32 -6.74 -21.99
N ARG A 266 4.30 -7.05 -23.30
CA ARG A 266 4.35 -6.03 -24.34
C ARG A 266 3.16 -5.08 -24.27
N ARG A 267 1.95 -5.59 -24.01
CA ARG A 267 0.76 -4.73 -23.80
C ARG A 267 0.93 -3.81 -22.59
N LEU A 268 1.43 -4.34 -21.46
CA LEU A 268 1.68 -3.54 -20.27
C LEU A 268 2.66 -2.40 -20.56
N TYR A 269 3.82 -2.69 -21.13
CA TYR A 269 4.84 -1.68 -21.41
C TYR A 269 4.39 -0.67 -22.47
N ALA A 270 3.72 -1.13 -23.51
CA ALA A 270 3.19 -0.24 -24.53
C ALA A 270 2.10 0.68 -23.96
N GLY A 271 1.23 0.15 -23.10
CA GLY A 271 0.21 0.92 -22.40
C GLY A 271 0.82 1.99 -21.49
N ILE A 272 1.79 1.61 -20.64
CA ILE A 272 2.50 2.55 -19.77
C ILE A 272 3.14 3.68 -20.58
N ARG A 273 3.84 3.34 -21.66
CA ARG A 273 4.47 4.35 -22.51
C ARG A 273 3.49 5.26 -23.23
N ALA A 274 2.31 4.76 -23.55
CA ALA A 274 1.27 5.55 -24.21
C ALA A 274 0.68 6.61 -23.27
N VAL A 275 0.45 6.27 -22.00
CA VAL A 275 -0.15 7.19 -21.00
C VAL A 275 0.87 8.05 -20.28
N ALA A 276 2.13 7.61 -20.22
CA ALA A 276 3.23 8.30 -19.56
C ALA A 276 4.43 8.50 -20.53
N PRO A 277 4.28 9.32 -21.57
CA PRO A 277 5.31 9.46 -22.63
C PRO A 277 6.63 10.03 -22.12
N ASP A 278 6.59 10.90 -21.10
CA ASP A 278 7.75 11.59 -20.52
C ASP A 278 8.18 10.94 -19.20
N LEU A 279 7.81 9.69 -18.94
CA LEU A 279 8.29 9.01 -17.72
C LEU A 279 9.83 8.94 -17.76
N GLU A 280 10.44 9.21 -16.61
CA GLU A 280 11.90 9.25 -16.48
C GLU A 280 12.48 7.90 -16.06
N THR A 281 11.76 7.18 -15.19
CA THR A 281 12.19 5.87 -14.69
C THR A 281 11.05 4.89 -14.73
N LEU A 282 11.29 3.72 -15.31
CA LEU A 282 10.49 2.53 -15.14
C LEU A 282 11.40 1.41 -14.61
N HIS A 283 11.43 1.26 -13.30
CA HIS A 283 12.19 0.21 -12.65
C HIS A 283 11.39 -1.09 -12.71
N LEU A 284 12.05 -2.17 -13.13
CA LEU A 284 11.50 -3.52 -13.15
C LEU A 284 12.16 -4.33 -12.04
N ASP A 285 11.36 -4.99 -11.26
CA ASP A 285 11.84 -5.77 -10.14
C ASP A 285 11.49 -7.24 -10.26
N ASN A 286 12.31 -8.09 -9.67
CA ASN A 286 12.11 -9.53 -9.57
C ASN A 286 11.87 -10.25 -10.90
N MET A 287 12.95 -10.70 -11.50
CA MET A 287 12.96 -11.67 -12.58
C MET A 287 13.47 -13.00 -12.04
N ASN A 288 12.65 -14.06 -12.14
CA ASN A 288 13.04 -15.37 -11.63
C ASN A 288 14.03 -16.04 -12.60
N PRO A 289 15.25 -16.39 -12.16
CA PRO A 289 16.22 -17.09 -13.00
C PRO A 289 15.72 -18.43 -13.54
N VAL A 290 14.85 -19.13 -12.83
CA VAL A 290 14.25 -20.39 -13.29
C VAL A 290 13.46 -20.18 -14.57
N THR A 291 12.64 -19.12 -14.61
CA THR A 291 11.85 -18.79 -15.80
C THR A 291 12.74 -18.47 -17.01
N VAL A 292 13.87 -17.77 -16.79
CA VAL A 292 14.83 -17.48 -17.86
C VAL A 292 15.49 -18.76 -18.39
N VAL A 293 15.81 -19.70 -17.51
CA VAL A 293 16.44 -20.97 -17.92
C VAL A 293 15.45 -21.89 -18.64
N ASP A 294 14.21 -21.98 -18.14
CA ASP A 294 13.22 -22.90 -18.69
C ASP A 294 12.58 -22.38 -20.00
N TYR A 295 12.55 -21.06 -20.17
CA TYR A 295 11.94 -20.40 -21.35
C TYR A 295 12.85 -19.32 -21.98
N PRO A 296 14.06 -19.68 -22.43
CA PRO A 296 15.04 -18.71 -22.89
C PRO A 296 14.58 -17.91 -24.13
N GLU A 297 13.69 -18.48 -24.94
CA GLU A 297 13.14 -17.79 -26.13
C GLU A 297 11.98 -16.84 -25.81
N LYS A 298 11.47 -16.85 -24.57
CA LYS A 298 10.35 -16.00 -24.11
C LYS A 298 10.78 -14.95 -23.08
N SER A 299 12.01 -15.06 -22.57
CA SER A 299 12.62 -14.18 -21.58
C SER A 299 13.58 -13.14 -22.22
#